data_95af1b091e3294a42aef0ae2b4ceca76
#
_entry.id   95af1b091e3294a42aef0ae2b4ceca76
#
_cell.length_a   1.000
_cell.length_b   1.000
_cell.length_c   1.000
_cell.angle_alpha   90.00
_cell.angle_beta   90.00
_cell.angle_gamma   90.00
#
_symmetry.space_group_name_H-M   'P 1'
#
loop_
_entity.id
_entity.type
_entity.pdbx_description
1 polymer ?
#
loop_
_entity_poly.entity_id
_entity_poly.type
_entity_poly.pdbx_seq_one_letter_code
_entity_poly.pdbx_strand_id
1 'polypeptide(L)'
;MYYENEINGAVLEGKTIAIVGYGSQGHAHALNLKESGYNVVVGIRPGKSFDAAKADGHEVLTVAEAAQKADVIQILLPDERQKAVYEAEIAPYLTPGKALMFAHGFNIHFGQIQPPADVDVFLVAPKGPGHLVRRQFQEGAGVPGLFAIHQDATGQAKDIALAYGRGIGSARGGLLETTFAEETVTDLFGEQAVLCGGATQLVKAGFETLVEAGYQPELAYFETLHELKLIVDLMFEGGMATMRYSVSDTAEWGDYVSGPRIIDDSVKARMKDVLTDIQDGTFAKRWIQENETGRADYNRYKEEGANHQIEEVGAKLREMMPFINEGKKKVVVQ
;
A
#
# COMPACT_ATOMS: atom_id res chain seq x y z
N MET A 1 -5.27 3.38 19.82
CA MET A 1 -4.93 2.07 19.25
C MET A 1 -6.00 1.09 19.68
N TYR A 2 -6.54 0.31 18.74
CA TYR A 2 -7.60 -0.67 18.96
C TYR A 2 -7.10 -2.05 18.55
N TYR A 3 -7.35 -3.07 19.36
CA TYR A 3 -6.92 -4.45 19.11
C TYR A 3 -8.12 -5.39 18.90
N GLU A 4 -7.87 -6.56 18.31
CA GLU A 4 -8.89 -7.51 17.86
C GLU A 4 -9.92 -7.89 18.94
N ASN A 5 -9.48 -8.03 20.20
CA ASN A 5 -10.33 -8.40 21.34
C ASN A 5 -11.24 -7.26 21.85
N GLU A 6 -10.98 -6.03 21.45
CA GLU A 6 -11.76 -4.84 21.83
C GLU A 6 -12.83 -4.47 20.80
N ILE A 7 -12.78 -5.10 19.61
CA ILE A 7 -13.61 -4.73 18.46
C ILE A 7 -14.78 -5.69 18.30
N ASN A 8 -15.98 -5.12 18.26
CA ASN A 8 -17.20 -5.87 17.96
C ASN A 8 -17.33 -6.13 16.45
N GLY A 9 -17.03 -7.36 16.02
CA GLY A 9 -17.18 -7.77 14.61
C GLY A 9 -18.62 -7.95 14.14
N ALA A 10 -19.58 -8.11 15.07
CA ALA A 10 -20.98 -8.41 14.75
C ALA A 10 -21.68 -7.25 13.99
N VAL A 11 -21.15 -6.05 14.03
CA VAL A 11 -21.70 -4.90 13.29
C VAL A 11 -21.72 -5.12 11.76
N LEU A 12 -20.88 -6.02 11.24
CA LEU A 12 -20.84 -6.42 9.82
C LEU A 12 -21.65 -7.70 9.53
N GLU A 13 -22.21 -8.37 10.53
CA GLU A 13 -23.04 -9.55 10.32
C GLU A 13 -24.29 -9.21 9.50
N GLY A 14 -24.59 -10.02 8.49
CA GLY A 14 -25.70 -9.80 7.58
C GLY A 14 -25.48 -8.71 6.52
N LYS A 15 -24.42 -7.92 6.63
CA LYS A 15 -24.06 -6.92 5.61
C LYS A 15 -23.28 -7.56 4.46
N THR A 16 -23.50 -7.06 3.26
CA THR A 16 -22.72 -7.41 2.07
C THR A 16 -21.61 -6.39 1.87
N ILE A 17 -20.37 -6.87 1.75
CA ILE A 17 -19.18 -6.06 1.50
C ILE A 17 -18.77 -6.24 0.04
N ALA A 18 -18.77 -5.18 -0.75
CA ALA A 18 -18.20 -5.18 -2.10
C ALA A 18 -16.75 -4.75 -2.06
N ILE A 19 -15.88 -5.58 -2.61
CA ILE A 19 -14.48 -5.22 -2.90
C ILE A 19 -14.40 -4.85 -4.37
N VAL A 20 -14.21 -3.56 -4.65
CA VAL A 20 -14.09 -3.02 -6.00
C VAL A 20 -12.62 -2.98 -6.40
N GLY A 21 -12.24 -3.89 -7.30
CA GLY A 21 -10.84 -4.15 -7.67
C GLY A 21 -10.29 -5.43 -7.03
N TYR A 22 -9.44 -6.16 -7.77
CA TYR A 22 -8.84 -7.42 -7.31
C TYR A 22 -7.34 -7.45 -7.64
N GLY A 23 -6.66 -6.35 -7.28
CA GLY A 23 -5.20 -6.26 -7.26
C GLY A 23 -4.62 -6.84 -5.96
N SER A 24 -3.41 -6.45 -5.59
CA SER A 24 -2.73 -6.97 -4.38
C SER A 24 -3.55 -6.78 -3.10
N GLN A 25 -4.05 -5.56 -2.85
CA GLN A 25 -4.91 -5.28 -1.70
C GLN A 25 -6.29 -5.94 -1.84
N GLY A 26 -6.95 -5.81 -3.00
CA GLY A 26 -8.29 -6.37 -3.21
C GLY A 26 -8.35 -7.88 -3.01
N HIS A 27 -7.36 -8.62 -3.53
CA HIS A 27 -7.19 -10.04 -3.28
C HIS A 27 -7.06 -10.37 -1.78
N ALA A 28 -6.18 -9.64 -1.07
CA ALA A 28 -5.97 -9.87 0.36
C ALA A 28 -7.22 -9.58 1.20
N HIS A 29 -7.83 -8.40 0.99
CA HIS A 29 -9.02 -7.99 1.73
C HIS A 29 -10.19 -8.94 1.49
N ALA A 30 -10.47 -9.29 0.23
CA ALA A 30 -11.59 -10.17 -0.11
C ALA A 30 -11.46 -11.56 0.53
N LEU A 31 -10.28 -12.18 0.46
CA LEU A 31 -10.04 -13.48 1.05
C LEU A 31 -10.07 -13.45 2.58
N ASN A 32 -9.41 -12.46 3.20
CA ASN A 32 -9.35 -12.34 4.66
C ASN A 32 -10.76 -12.13 5.26
N LEU A 33 -11.56 -11.25 4.66
CA LEU A 33 -12.95 -11.03 5.08
C LEU A 33 -13.81 -12.27 4.93
N LYS A 34 -13.68 -12.98 3.80
CA LYS A 34 -14.42 -14.23 3.55
C LYS A 34 -14.04 -15.30 4.57
N GLU A 35 -12.76 -15.50 4.85
CA GLU A 35 -12.27 -16.44 5.85
C GLU A 35 -12.64 -16.01 7.29
N SER A 36 -12.85 -14.72 7.52
CA SER A 36 -13.39 -14.18 8.78
C SER A 36 -14.92 -14.32 8.90
N GLY A 37 -15.61 -14.93 7.90
CA GLY A 37 -17.02 -15.25 7.95
C GLY A 37 -17.96 -14.15 7.41
N TYR A 38 -17.43 -13.10 6.78
CA TYR A 38 -18.26 -12.04 6.22
C TYR A 38 -18.72 -12.34 4.79
N ASN A 39 -19.86 -11.77 4.39
CA ASN A 39 -20.40 -11.89 3.04
C ASN A 39 -19.71 -10.90 2.10
N VAL A 40 -18.90 -11.44 1.18
CA VAL A 40 -18.05 -10.65 0.28
C VAL A 40 -18.42 -10.92 -1.18
N VAL A 41 -18.61 -9.83 -1.95
CA VAL A 41 -18.70 -9.87 -3.42
C VAL A 41 -17.55 -9.06 -4.02
N VAL A 42 -17.10 -9.40 -5.21
CA VAL A 42 -16.03 -8.71 -5.91
C VAL A 42 -16.60 -7.98 -7.12
N GLY A 43 -16.45 -6.65 -7.15
CA GLY A 43 -16.85 -5.81 -8.27
C GLY A 43 -15.68 -5.53 -9.20
N ILE A 44 -15.67 -6.10 -10.41
CA ILE A 44 -14.56 -5.94 -11.34
C ILE A 44 -14.98 -6.22 -12.79
N ARG A 45 -14.29 -5.57 -13.74
CA ARG A 45 -14.47 -5.81 -15.16
C ARG A 45 -13.87 -7.16 -15.60
N PRO A 46 -14.42 -7.81 -16.64
CA PRO A 46 -13.85 -9.02 -17.22
C PRO A 46 -12.35 -8.86 -17.54
N GLY A 47 -11.55 -9.89 -17.23
CA GLY A 47 -10.10 -9.92 -17.44
C GLY A 47 -9.40 -10.84 -16.44
N LYS A 48 -8.07 -10.84 -16.44
CA LYS A 48 -7.25 -11.74 -15.58
C LYS A 48 -7.65 -11.73 -14.10
N SER A 49 -7.89 -10.54 -13.54
CA SER A 49 -8.30 -10.41 -12.13
C SER A 49 -9.71 -10.92 -11.87
N PHE A 50 -10.59 -10.85 -12.85
CA PHE A 50 -11.94 -11.44 -12.79
C PHE A 50 -11.87 -12.96 -12.69
N ASP A 51 -11.03 -13.57 -13.55
CA ASP A 51 -10.83 -15.02 -13.54
C ASP A 51 -10.16 -15.48 -12.24
N ALA A 52 -9.21 -14.72 -11.73
CA ALA A 52 -8.56 -14.99 -10.45
C ALA A 52 -9.55 -14.94 -9.28
N ALA A 53 -10.41 -13.93 -9.20
CA ALA A 53 -11.41 -13.80 -8.15
C ALA A 53 -12.43 -14.95 -8.19
N LYS A 54 -12.82 -15.42 -9.38
CA LYS A 54 -13.67 -16.60 -9.56
C LYS A 54 -12.98 -17.88 -9.11
N ALA A 55 -11.71 -18.06 -9.46
CA ALA A 55 -10.90 -19.20 -9.04
C ALA A 55 -10.73 -19.28 -7.52
N ASP A 56 -10.66 -18.11 -6.84
CA ASP A 56 -10.63 -18.01 -5.38
C ASP A 56 -12.03 -18.19 -4.74
N GLY A 57 -13.06 -18.48 -5.57
CA GLY A 57 -14.41 -18.84 -5.13
C GLY A 57 -15.25 -17.65 -4.66
N HIS A 58 -14.98 -16.44 -5.14
CA HIS A 58 -15.82 -15.27 -4.89
C HIS A 58 -17.02 -15.19 -5.85
N GLU A 59 -18.10 -14.61 -5.40
CA GLU A 59 -19.14 -14.08 -6.28
C GLU A 59 -18.58 -12.83 -6.96
N VAL A 60 -18.44 -12.89 -8.29
CA VAL A 60 -17.84 -11.80 -9.08
C VAL A 60 -18.91 -11.15 -9.94
N LEU A 61 -19.08 -9.86 -9.79
CA LEU A 61 -20.08 -9.01 -10.40
C LEU A 61 -19.41 -7.86 -11.18
N THR A 62 -20.18 -7.15 -11.99
CA THR A 62 -19.74 -5.82 -12.45
C THR A 62 -19.64 -4.86 -11.26
N VAL A 63 -18.90 -3.76 -11.41
CA VAL A 63 -18.78 -2.78 -10.32
C VAL A 63 -20.14 -2.21 -9.94
N ALA A 64 -20.99 -1.91 -10.92
CA ALA A 64 -22.35 -1.39 -10.71
C ALA A 64 -23.25 -2.38 -9.95
N GLU A 65 -23.26 -3.67 -10.35
CA GLU A 65 -24.04 -4.72 -9.66
C GLU A 65 -23.53 -4.92 -8.22
N ALA A 66 -22.21 -4.91 -8.02
CA ALA A 66 -21.62 -5.02 -6.68
C ALA A 66 -21.99 -3.81 -5.80
N ALA A 67 -21.91 -2.58 -6.33
CA ALA A 67 -22.30 -1.36 -5.64
C ALA A 67 -23.78 -1.33 -5.29
N GLN A 68 -24.64 -1.82 -6.20
CA GLN A 68 -26.07 -1.94 -5.95
C GLN A 68 -26.38 -2.91 -4.80
N LYS A 69 -25.71 -4.08 -4.79
CA LYS A 69 -25.95 -5.18 -3.84
C LYS A 69 -25.38 -4.89 -2.44
N ALA A 70 -24.28 -4.16 -2.34
CA ALA A 70 -23.53 -4.02 -1.11
C ALA A 70 -24.06 -2.97 -0.15
N ASP A 71 -23.86 -3.19 1.14
CA ASP A 71 -24.02 -2.22 2.23
C ASP A 71 -22.73 -1.43 2.47
N VAL A 72 -21.57 -2.06 2.29
CA VAL A 72 -20.22 -1.47 2.42
C VAL A 72 -19.47 -1.65 1.11
N ILE A 73 -19.01 -0.56 0.52
CA ILE A 73 -18.31 -0.56 -0.78
C ILE A 73 -16.88 -0.10 -0.56
N GLN A 74 -15.93 -1.03 -0.62
CA GLN A 74 -14.50 -0.78 -0.51
C GLN A 74 -13.89 -0.60 -1.91
N ILE A 75 -13.34 0.58 -2.20
CA ILE A 75 -12.64 0.86 -3.46
C ILE A 75 -11.15 0.54 -3.30
N LEU A 76 -10.66 -0.46 -4.06
CA LEU A 76 -9.26 -0.90 -4.11
C LEU A 76 -8.72 -0.89 -5.55
N LEU A 77 -9.15 0.11 -6.30
CA LEU A 77 -8.62 0.46 -7.62
C LEU A 77 -7.42 1.41 -7.46
N PRO A 78 -6.52 1.52 -8.46
CA PRO A 78 -5.53 2.58 -8.51
C PRO A 78 -6.19 3.97 -8.40
N ASP A 79 -5.58 4.89 -7.64
CA ASP A 79 -6.17 6.18 -7.26
C ASP A 79 -6.64 7.00 -8.47
N GLU A 80 -5.85 6.99 -9.54
CA GLU A 80 -6.15 7.71 -10.78
C GLU A 80 -7.38 7.18 -11.55
N ARG A 81 -7.86 5.98 -11.20
CA ARG A 81 -9.04 5.36 -11.83
C ARG A 81 -10.28 5.46 -10.97
N GLN A 82 -10.12 5.72 -9.68
CA GLN A 82 -11.23 5.66 -8.73
C GLN A 82 -12.33 6.66 -9.08
N LYS A 83 -11.98 7.92 -9.41
CA LYS A 83 -12.96 8.97 -9.74
C LYS A 83 -13.90 8.53 -10.86
N ALA A 84 -13.35 8.10 -11.99
CA ALA A 84 -14.14 7.74 -13.16
C ALA A 84 -15.07 6.54 -12.89
N VAL A 85 -14.57 5.52 -12.17
CA VAL A 85 -15.37 4.35 -11.79
C VAL A 85 -16.42 4.73 -10.74
N TYR A 86 -16.06 5.58 -9.78
CA TYR A 86 -16.99 6.08 -8.78
C TYR A 86 -18.17 6.81 -9.44
N GLU A 87 -17.91 7.78 -10.31
CA GLU A 87 -18.93 8.57 -10.97
C GLU A 87 -19.86 7.71 -11.86
N ALA A 88 -19.28 6.77 -12.62
CA ALA A 88 -20.01 5.96 -13.58
C ALA A 88 -20.73 4.76 -12.98
N GLU A 89 -20.13 4.08 -12.00
CA GLU A 89 -20.55 2.73 -11.61
C GLU A 89 -20.86 2.58 -10.11
N ILE A 90 -20.50 3.56 -9.25
CA ILE A 90 -20.74 3.48 -7.80
C ILE A 90 -21.74 4.54 -7.33
N ALA A 91 -21.51 5.81 -7.64
CA ALA A 91 -22.33 6.92 -7.18
C ALA A 91 -23.83 6.77 -7.45
N PRO A 92 -24.28 6.23 -8.62
CA PRO A 92 -25.69 6.02 -8.88
C PRO A 92 -26.39 5.03 -7.92
N TYR A 93 -25.62 4.21 -7.20
CA TYR A 93 -26.13 3.17 -6.30
C TYR A 93 -25.82 3.45 -4.83
N LEU A 94 -25.20 4.58 -4.51
CA LEU A 94 -25.01 5.04 -3.13
C LEU A 94 -26.34 5.60 -2.59
N THR A 95 -27.05 4.76 -1.87
CA THR A 95 -28.29 5.14 -1.18
C THR A 95 -28.01 5.48 0.29
N PRO A 96 -28.87 6.23 0.96
CA PRO A 96 -28.73 6.55 2.39
C PRO A 96 -28.44 5.33 3.25
N GLY A 97 -27.48 5.46 4.15
CA GLY A 97 -27.09 4.39 5.09
C GLY A 97 -26.07 3.38 4.56
N LYS A 98 -25.68 3.45 3.28
CA LYS A 98 -24.53 2.70 2.77
C LYS A 98 -23.22 3.33 3.23
N ALA A 99 -22.14 2.54 3.21
CA ALA A 99 -20.81 3.00 3.51
C ALA A 99 -19.90 2.94 2.28
N LEU A 100 -19.17 4.03 2.03
CA LEU A 100 -18.10 4.13 1.03
C LEU A 100 -16.76 4.11 1.73
N MET A 101 -15.88 3.24 1.30
CA MET A 101 -14.66 2.94 2.02
C MET A 101 -13.44 2.97 1.10
N PHE A 102 -12.30 3.38 1.66
CA PHE A 102 -11.02 3.49 0.97
C PHE A 102 -9.91 2.79 1.77
N ALA A 103 -8.78 2.49 1.13
CA ALA A 103 -7.55 2.04 1.80
C ALA A 103 -6.45 3.11 1.77
N HIS A 104 -6.71 4.25 1.12
CA HIS A 104 -5.85 5.43 1.06
C HIS A 104 -6.73 6.67 0.85
N GLY A 105 -6.36 7.78 1.48
CA GLY A 105 -7.22 8.96 1.52
C GLY A 105 -7.18 9.89 0.30
N PHE A 106 -6.34 9.62 -0.71
CA PHE A 106 -6.04 10.51 -1.85
C PHE A 106 -7.30 11.17 -2.47
N ASN A 107 -8.25 10.37 -2.91
CA ASN A 107 -9.39 10.86 -3.68
C ASN A 107 -10.37 11.71 -2.85
N ILE A 108 -10.50 11.44 -1.56
CA ILE A 108 -11.29 12.26 -0.64
C ILE A 108 -10.52 13.51 -0.25
N HIS A 109 -9.27 13.37 0.17
CA HIS A 109 -8.44 14.49 0.65
C HIS A 109 -8.23 15.56 -0.43
N PHE A 110 -7.95 15.15 -1.66
CA PHE A 110 -7.76 16.07 -2.79
C PHE A 110 -9.05 16.39 -3.56
N GLY A 111 -10.21 16.05 -3.02
CA GLY A 111 -11.54 16.44 -3.56
C GLY A 111 -11.88 15.84 -4.91
N GLN A 112 -11.25 14.71 -5.29
CA GLN A 112 -11.54 14.02 -6.55
C GLN A 112 -12.86 13.26 -6.48
N ILE A 113 -13.24 12.75 -5.30
CA ILE A 113 -14.52 12.09 -5.02
C ILE A 113 -15.23 12.87 -3.93
N GLN A 114 -16.50 13.21 -4.18
CA GLN A 114 -17.37 13.90 -3.24
C GLN A 114 -18.61 13.04 -3.01
N PRO A 115 -18.63 12.23 -1.94
CA PRO A 115 -19.77 11.38 -1.61
C PRO A 115 -21.00 12.20 -1.18
N PRO A 116 -22.23 11.67 -1.36
CA PRO A 116 -23.42 12.30 -0.81
C PRO A 116 -23.40 12.31 0.73
N ALA A 117 -24.07 13.31 1.34
CA ALA A 117 -24.00 13.57 2.78
C ALA A 117 -24.68 12.50 3.67
N ASP A 118 -25.47 11.62 3.07
CA ASP A 118 -26.28 10.60 3.74
C ASP A 118 -25.68 9.18 3.72
N VAL A 119 -24.39 9.07 3.37
CA VAL A 119 -23.62 7.83 3.44
C VAL A 119 -22.43 7.96 4.41
N ASP A 120 -22.01 6.85 4.98
CA ASP A 120 -20.76 6.81 5.76
C ASP A 120 -19.56 6.84 4.83
N VAL A 121 -18.49 7.54 5.23
CA VAL A 121 -17.22 7.57 4.47
C VAL A 121 -16.06 7.43 5.42
N PHE A 122 -15.26 6.38 5.22
CA PHE A 122 -14.10 6.10 6.06
C PHE A 122 -13.01 5.35 5.29
N LEU A 123 -11.84 5.26 5.89
CA LEU A 123 -10.74 4.43 5.38
C LEU A 123 -10.26 3.43 6.44
N VAL A 124 -9.75 2.31 5.93
CA VAL A 124 -8.88 1.38 6.68
C VAL A 124 -7.68 1.05 5.80
N ALA A 125 -6.51 1.49 6.23
CA ALA A 125 -5.26 1.42 5.47
C ALA A 125 -4.25 0.51 6.18
N PRO A 126 -4.14 -0.78 5.82
CA PRO A 126 -3.06 -1.63 6.30
C PRO A 126 -1.70 -1.04 5.88
N LYS A 127 -0.76 -0.93 6.82
CA LYS A 127 0.58 -0.37 6.54
C LYS A 127 1.54 -1.47 6.04
N GLY A 128 1.23 -1.95 4.84
CA GLY A 128 2.04 -2.94 4.13
C GLY A 128 1.40 -3.39 2.80
N PRO A 129 2.19 -3.95 1.90
CA PRO A 129 1.71 -4.47 0.62
C PRO A 129 0.66 -5.57 0.80
N GLY A 130 -0.33 -5.65 -0.08
CA GLY A 130 -1.46 -6.58 0.06
C GLY A 130 -1.06 -8.05 0.19
N HIS A 131 -0.02 -8.50 -0.51
CA HIS A 131 0.47 -9.88 -0.37
C HIS A 131 1.04 -10.18 1.04
N LEU A 132 1.56 -9.17 1.75
CA LEU A 132 1.97 -9.29 3.15
C LEU A 132 0.76 -9.28 4.08
N VAL A 133 -0.24 -8.45 3.82
CA VAL A 133 -1.52 -8.46 4.55
C VAL A 133 -2.14 -9.86 4.50
N ARG A 134 -2.15 -10.50 3.32
CA ARG A 134 -2.65 -11.87 3.16
C ARG A 134 -1.81 -12.90 3.92
N ARG A 135 -0.49 -12.87 3.75
CA ARG A 135 0.43 -13.83 4.38
C ARG A 135 0.37 -13.75 5.90
N GLN A 136 0.46 -12.56 6.47
CA GLN A 136 0.38 -12.35 7.92
C GLN A 136 -0.96 -12.84 8.49
N PHE A 137 -2.06 -12.62 7.77
CA PHE A 137 -3.36 -13.14 8.17
C PHE A 137 -3.37 -14.67 8.23
N GLN A 138 -2.82 -15.36 7.23
CA GLN A 138 -2.74 -16.82 7.18
C GLN A 138 -1.85 -17.40 8.29
N GLU A 139 -0.83 -16.66 8.71
CA GLU A 139 0.07 -17.00 9.82
C GLU A 139 -0.55 -16.70 11.20
N GLY A 140 -1.78 -16.19 11.26
CA GLY A 140 -2.44 -15.81 12.52
C GLY A 140 -1.98 -14.47 13.10
N ALA A 141 -1.08 -13.78 12.40
CA ALA A 141 -0.63 -12.42 12.70
C ALA A 141 -1.46 -11.38 11.92
N GLY A 142 -1.06 -10.11 11.93
CA GLY A 142 -1.71 -9.05 11.19
C GLY A 142 -0.81 -7.86 10.93
N VAL A 143 -0.87 -7.32 9.72
CA VAL A 143 -0.24 -6.05 9.40
C VAL A 143 -1.03 -4.94 10.10
N PRO A 144 -0.41 -4.11 10.95
CA PRO A 144 -1.11 -3.01 11.62
C PRO A 144 -1.66 -2.02 10.58
N GLY A 145 -2.71 -1.31 10.95
CA GLY A 145 -3.38 -0.39 10.04
C GLY A 145 -3.77 0.93 10.68
N LEU A 146 -4.08 1.89 9.82
CA LEU A 146 -4.72 3.14 10.21
C LEU A 146 -6.20 3.07 9.85
N PHE A 147 -7.05 3.79 10.60
CA PHE A 147 -8.41 4.06 10.18
C PHE A 147 -8.77 5.52 10.45
N ALA A 148 -9.62 6.06 9.60
CA ALA A 148 -10.09 7.43 9.74
C ALA A 148 -11.55 7.54 9.26
N ILE A 149 -12.33 8.38 9.93
CA ILE A 149 -13.71 8.68 9.57
C ILE A 149 -13.74 10.07 8.91
N HIS A 150 -14.23 10.13 7.68
CA HIS A 150 -14.48 11.38 6.98
C HIS A 150 -15.91 11.87 7.22
N GLN A 151 -16.88 10.95 7.16
CA GLN A 151 -18.30 11.23 7.30
C GLN A 151 -18.99 10.07 8.03
N ASP A 152 -19.79 10.40 9.03
CA ASP A 152 -20.55 9.44 9.84
C ASP A 152 -22.04 9.83 9.80
N ALA A 153 -22.72 9.42 8.72
CA ALA A 153 -24.14 9.72 8.49
C ALA A 153 -25.07 8.83 9.31
N THR A 154 -24.63 7.61 9.61
CA THR A 154 -25.44 6.61 10.35
C THR A 154 -25.14 6.56 11.83
N GLY A 155 -24.05 7.16 12.31
CA GLY A 155 -23.52 7.00 13.65
C GLY A 155 -22.79 5.66 13.88
N GLN A 156 -22.51 4.88 12.82
CA GLN A 156 -21.86 3.57 12.88
C GLN A 156 -20.55 3.49 12.12
N ALA A 157 -20.10 4.55 11.45
CA ALA A 157 -18.94 4.54 10.57
C ALA A 157 -17.69 4.01 11.28
N LYS A 158 -17.45 4.43 12.52
CA LYS A 158 -16.31 3.97 13.32
C LYS A 158 -16.37 2.47 13.64
N ASP A 159 -17.53 1.99 14.05
CA ASP A 159 -17.69 0.58 14.41
C ASP A 159 -17.53 -0.32 13.19
N ILE A 160 -18.05 0.11 12.04
CA ILE A 160 -17.90 -0.60 10.75
C ILE A 160 -16.43 -0.59 10.31
N ALA A 161 -15.72 0.54 10.41
CA ALA A 161 -14.30 0.63 10.07
C ALA A 161 -13.44 -0.29 10.94
N LEU A 162 -13.67 -0.31 12.25
CA LEU A 162 -12.97 -1.19 13.19
C LEU A 162 -13.28 -2.67 12.90
N ALA A 163 -14.54 -3.03 12.69
CA ALA A 163 -14.93 -4.41 12.37
C ALA A 163 -14.34 -4.88 11.04
N TYR A 164 -14.27 -4.00 10.04
CA TYR A 164 -13.59 -4.30 8.79
C TYR A 164 -12.10 -4.55 9.01
N GLY A 165 -11.41 -3.66 9.74
CA GLY A 165 -10.00 -3.81 10.08
C GLY A 165 -9.69 -5.09 10.86
N ARG A 166 -10.63 -5.52 11.74
CA ARG A 166 -10.58 -6.83 12.39
C ARG A 166 -10.73 -7.96 11.37
N GLY A 167 -11.71 -7.86 10.47
CA GLY A 167 -11.99 -8.87 9.44
C GLY A 167 -10.84 -9.12 8.48
N ILE A 168 -10.07 -8.09 8.12
CA ILE A 168 -8.86 -8.26 7.30
C ILE A 168 -7.62 -8.68 8.11
N GLY A 169 -7.72 -8.76 9.44
CA GLY A 169 -6.64 -9.17 10.35
C GLY A 169 -5.75 -8.04 10.86
N SER A 170 -5.94 -6.80 10.41
CA SER A 170 -5.07 -5.67 10.83
C SER A 170 -5.18 -5.36 12.32
N ALA A 171 -6.33 -5.61 12.93
CA ALA A 171 -6.51 -5.40 14.37
C ALA A 171 -5.65 -6.33 15.27
N ARG A 172 -5.08 -7.41 14.73
CA ARG A 172 -4.11 -8.26 15.44
C ARG A 172 -2.79 -7.51 15.66
N GLY A 173 -2.38 -6.68 14.68
CA GLY A 173 -1.25 -5.78 14.81
C GLY A 173 -1.60 -4.44 15.46
N GLY A 174 -2.90 -4.12 15.49
CA GLY A 174 -3.48 -2.90 16.04
C GLY A 174 -3.94 -1.91 14.95
N LEU A 175 -5.02 -1.20 15.25
CA LEU A 175 -5.58 -0.14 14.41
C LEU A 175 -5.42 1.21 15.11
N LEU A 176 -4.71 2.13 14.48
CA LEU A 176 -4.52 3.49 14.97
C LEU A 176 -5.54 4.42 14.31
N GLU A 177 -6.26 5.18 15.13
CA GLU A 177 -7.16 6.24 14.65
C GLU A 177 -6.37 7.44 14.17
N THR A 178 -6.73 7.98 13.01
CA THR A 178 -6.11 9.14 12.38
C THR A 178 -7.14 9.95 11.63
N THR A 179 -6.73 10.84 10.74
CA THR A 179 -7.57 11.60 9.82
C THR A 179 -7.23 11.27 8.36
N PHE A 180 -8.16 11.53 7.44
CA PHE A 180 -7.85 11.40 6.00
C PHE A 180 -6.65 12.25 5.58
N ALA A 181 -6.54 13.46 6.12
CA ALA A 181 -5.43 14.35 5.82
C ALA A 181 -4.08 13.79 6.32
N GLU A 182 -4.03 13.33 7.57
CA GLU A 182 -2.80 12.75 8.14
C GLU A 182 -2.40 11.47 7.40
N GLU A 183 -3.35 10.54 7.18
CA GLU A 183 -3.07 9.30 6.45
C GLU A 183 -2.54 9.60 5.05
N THR A 184 -3.22 10.46 4.28
CA THR A 184 -2.83 10.77 2.91
C THR A 184 -1.46 11.42 2.84
N VAL A 185 -1.21 12.44 3.66
CA VAL A 185 0.04 13.19 3.64
C VAL A 185 1.21 12.34 4.11
N THR A 186 1.05 11.58 5.19
CA THR A 186 2.15 10.76 5.74
C THR A 186 2.45 9.54 4.89
N ASP A 187 1.45 8.92 4.26
CA ASP A 187 1.62 7.80 3.36
C ASP A 187 2.37 8.23 2.08
N LEU A 188 1.89 9.27 1.40
CA LEU A 188 2.54 9.83 0.22
C LEU A 188 3.98 10.30 0.53
N PHE A 189 4.21 10.94 1.66
CA PHE A 189 5.54 11.33 2.06
C PHE A 189 6.45 10.13 2.33
N GLY A 190 5.96 9.15 3.08
CA GLY A 190 6.70 7.94 3.43
C GLY A 190 7.17 7.18 2.18
N GLU A 191 6.27 6.96 1.21
CA GLU A 191 6.62 6.24 -0.02
C GLU A 191 7.57 7.05 -0.92
N GLN A 192 7.39 8.37 -1.03
CA GLN A 192 8.24 9.20 -1.89
C GLN A 192 9.62 9.46 -1.30
N ALA A 193 9.68 9.87 -0.03
CA ALA A 193 10.92 10.30 0.59
C ALA A 193 11.78 9.17 1.15
N VAL A 194 11.17 8.05 1.56
CA VAL A 194 11.88 6.98 2.30
C VAL A 194 11.68 5.60 1.68
N LEU A 195 10.44 5.08 1.68
CA LEU A 195 10.18 3.66 1.48
C LEU A 195 10.41 3.18 0.03
N CYS A 196 10.02 3.99 -0.95
CA CYS A 196 10.19 3.69 -2.36
C CYS A 196 11.21 4.64 -2.99
N GLY A 197 10.90 5.93 -3.10
CA GLY A 197 11.76 6.89 -3.79
C GLY A 197 13.14 7.03 -3.15
N GLY A 198 13.22 7.31 -1.85
CA GLY A 198 14.48 7.47 -1.13
C GLY A 198 15.35 6.21 -1.16
N ALA A 199 14.77 5.07 -0.77
CA ALA A 199 15.50 3.80 -0.69
C ALA A 199 16.02 3.34 -2.06
N THR A 200 15.19 3.42 -3.12
CA THR A 200 15.64 2.99 -4.46
C THR A 200 16.74 3.87 -5.01
N GLN A 201 16.68 5.19 -4.80
CA GLN A 201 17.74 6.10 -5.26
C GLN A 201 19.03 5.94 -4.46
N LEU A 202 18.96 5.66 -3.16
CA LEU A 202 20.14 5.37 -2.34
C LEU A 202 20.84 4.09 -2.81
N VAL A 203 20.09 3.01 -3.04
CA VAL A 203 20.59 1.74 -3.56
C VAL A 203 21.22 1.93 -4.93
N LYS A 204 20.55 2.63 -5.84
CA LYS A 204 21.03 2.90 -7.19
C LYS A 204 22.34 3.68 -7.17
N ALA A 205 22.42 4.76 -6.41
CA ALA A 205 23.62 5.57 -6.28
C ALA A 205 24.79 4.77 -5.69
N GLY A 206 24.56 3.92 -4.70
CA GLY A 206 25.58 3.04 -4.14
C GLY A 206 26.09 2.02 -5.16
N PHE A 207 25.19 1.36 -5.88
CA PHE A 207 25.52 0.43 -6.95
C PHE A 207 26.37 1.08 -8.05
N GLU A 208 25.91 2.21 -8.60
CA GLU A 208 26.60 2.96 -9.65
C GLU A 208 28.00 3.39 -9.18
N THR A 209 28.13 3.91 -7.96
CA THR A 209 29.40 4.33 -7.40
C THR A 209 30.44 3.20 -7.36
N LEU A 210 30.03 2.00 -6.97
CA LEU A 210 30.93 0.85 -6.93
C LEU A 210 31.31 0.38 -8.34
N VAL A 211 30.36 0.29 -9.26
CA VAL A 211 30.60 -0.14 -10.64
C VAL A 211 31.50 0.86 -11.37
N GLU A 212 31.28 2.16 -11.23
CA GLU A 212 32.13 3.22 -11.80
C GLU A 212 33.56 3.18 -11.24
N ALA A 213 33.72 2.75 -10.00
CA ALA A 213 35.04 2.54 -9.39
C ALA A 213 35.74 1.25 -9.86
N GLY A 214 35.08 0.46 -10.72
CA GLY A 214 35.64 -0.75 -11.33
C GLY A 214 35.39 -2.05 -10.55
N TYR A 215 34.50 -2.03 -9.54
CA TYR A 215 34.12 -3.27 -8.85
C TYR A 215 33.10 -4.07 -9.69
N GLN A 216 33.04 -5.38 -9.45
CA GLN A 216 32.13 -6.29 -10.14
C GLN A 216 30.67 -5.90 -9.85
N PRO A 217 29.81 -5.81 -10.86
CA PRO A 217 28.40 -5.47 -10.66
C PRO A 217 27.64 -6.43 -9.73
N GLU A 218 28.00 -7.71 -9.76
CA GLU A 218 27.44 -8.73 -8.88
C GLU A 218 27.76 -8.44 -7.41
N LEU A 219 29.00 -8.03 -7.11
CA LEU A 219 29.41 -7.63 -5.77
C LEU A 219 28.69 -6.36 -5.34
N ALA A 220 28.64 -5.35 -6.21
CA ALA A 220 27.90 -4.11 -5.95
C ALA A 220 26.41 -4.37 -5.64
N TYR A 221 25.78 -5.32 -6.34
CA TYR A 221 24.40 -5.73 -6.08
C TYR A 221 24.22 -6.36 -4.69
N PHE A 222 25.13 -7.26 -4.30
CA PHE A 222 25.05 -7.88 -2.96
C PHE A 222 25.18 -6.85 -1.86
N GLU A 223 26.16 -5.95 -1.95
CA GLU A 223 26.47 -4.96 -0.92
C GLU A 223 25.44 -3.84 -0.80
N THR A 224 24.72 -3.49 -1.89
CA THR A 224 23.84 -2.32 -1.87
C THR A 224 22.35 -2.67 -1.89
N LEU A 225 21.96 -3.81 -2.43
CA LEU A 225 20.54 -4.19 -2.52
C LEU A 225 20.23 -5.48 -1.75
N HIS A 226 20.97 -6.56 -1.99
CA HIS A 226 20.62 -7.84 -1.40
C HIS A 226 20.72 -7.82 0.13
N GLU A 227 21.82 -7.32 0.66
CA GLU A 227 22.07 -7.27 2.10
C GLU A 227 21.23 -6.22 2.81
N LEU A 228 20.80 -5.16 2.12
CA LEU A 228 19.93 -4.13 2.70
C LEU A 228 18.68 -4.72 3.35
N LYS A 229 18.09 -5.77 2.75
CA LYS A 229 16.93 -6.45 3.35
C LYS A 229 17.23 -6.98 4.74
N LEU A 230 18.41 -7.60 4.93
CA LEU A 230 18.79 -8.20 6.22
C LEU A 230 19.00 -7.12 7.28
N ILE A 231 19.57 -5.99 6.90
CA ILE A 231 19.74 -4.82 7.78
C ILE A 231 18.37 -4.20 8.13
N VAL A 232 17.46 -4.12 7.15
CA VAL A 232 16.09 -3.62 7.39
C VAL A 232 15.31 -4.57 8.30
N ASP A 233 15.49 -5.88 8.17
CA ASP A 233 14.88 -6.88 9.09
C ASP A 233 15.33 -6.63 10.54
N LEU A 234 16.62 -6.40 10.79
CA LEU A 234 17.15 -6.07 12.12
C LEU A 234 16.54 -4.78 12.69
N MET A 235 16.40 -3.74 11.85
CA MET A 235 15.74 -2.49 12.25
C MET A 235 14.25 -2.71 12.56
N PHE A 236 13.58 -3.54 11.79
CA PHE A 236 12.17 -3.88 11.97
C PHE A 236 11.93 -4.65 13.28
N GLU A 237 12.79 -5.63 13.56
CA GLU A 237 12.65 -6.51 14.73
C GLU A 237 13.01 -5.83 16.05
N GLY A 238 14.02 -4.97 16.05
CA GLY A 238 14.54 -4.42 17.30
C GLY A 238 14.94 -2.94 17.28
N GLY A 239 14.64 -2.21 16.21
CA GLY A 239 15.01 -0.81 16.07
C GLY A 239 16.48 -0.61 15.66
N MET A 240 16.86 0.65 15.42
CA MET A 240 18.20 1.01 14.97
C MET A 240 19.30 0.61 15.96
N ALA A 241 19.03 0.66 17.26
CA ALA A 241 20.00 0.27 18.28
C ALA A 241 20.33 -1.24 18.21
N THR A 242 19.31 -2.08 18.03
CA THR A 242 19.50 -3.54 17.87
C THR A 242 20.23 -3.87 16.57
N MET A 243 19.90 -3.18 15.48
CA MET A 243 20.62 -3.32 14.22
C MET A 243 22.10 -3.02 14.41
N ARG A 244 22.46 -1.88 15.01
CA ARG A 244 23.86 -1.48 15.29
C ARG A 244 24.57 -2.49 16.17
N TYR A 245 23.94 -2.96 17.24
CA TYR A 245 24.48 -3.99 18.12
C TYR A 245 24.76 -5.32 17.37
N SER A 246 24.00 -5.61 16.31
CA SER A 246 24.09 -6.88 15.58
C SER A 246 25.11 -6.87 14.45
N VAL A 247 25.68 -5.73 14.11
CA VAL A 247 26.74 -5.60 13.10
C VAL A 247 28.12 -5.44 13.79
N SER A 248 29.21 -5.43 13.00
CA SER A 248 30.55 -5.22 13.56
C SER A 248 30.77 -3.78 14.01
N ASP A 249 31.65 -3.56 14.99
CA ASP A 249 32.06 -2.22 15.43
C ASP A 249 32.55 -1.34 14.27
N THR A 250 33.15 -1.97 13.24
CA THR A 250 33.60 -1.28 12.02
C THR A 250 32.42 -0.76 11.20
N ALA A 251 31.35 -1.56 11.06
CA ALA A 251 30.14 -1.14 10.35
C ALA A 251 29.38 -0.09 11.14
N GLU A 252 29.25 -0.25 12.45
CA GLU A 252 28.63 0.73 13.34
C GLU A 252 29.37 2.06 13.31
N TRP A 253 30.72 2.05 13.37
CA TRP A 253 31.51 3.25 13.23
C TRP A 253 31.30 3.93 11.87
N GLY A 254 31.27 3.16 10.79
CA GLY A 254 30.98 3.65 9.44
C GLY A 254 29.62 4.33 9.33
N ASP A 255 28.58 3.73 9.96
CA ASP A 255 27.22 4.32 10.04
C ASP A 255 27.28 5.72 10.69
N TYR A 256 27.91 5.85 11.86
CA TYR A 256 27.95 7.14 12.57
C TYR A 256 28.76 8.24 11.83
N VAL A 257 29.82 7.89 11.12
CA VAL A 257 30.68 8.91 10.47
C VAL A 257 30.33 9.16 9.01
N SER A 258 29.77 8.20 8.29
CA SER A 258 29.47 8.30 6.86
C SER A 258 28.00 8.58 6.59
N GLY A 259 27.10 8.01 7.39
CA GLY A 259 25.65 8.21 7.25
C GLY A 259 25.26 9.70 7.18
N PRO A 260 25.68 10.56 8.13
CA PRO A 260 25.37 11.99 8.11
C PRO A 260 26.02 12.77 6.94
N ARG A 261 27.03 12.23 6.28
CA ARG A 261 27.64 12.84 5.08
C ARG A 261 26.83 12.53 3.81
N ILE A 262 26.12 11.43 3.79
CA ILE A 262 25.24 11.02 2.67
C ILE A 262 23.87 11.64 2.83
N ILE A 263 23.27 11.52 4.01
CA ILE A 263 21.95 12.07 4.36
C ILE A 263 22.17 13.26 5.30
N ASP A 264 22.57 14.38 4.73
CA ASP A 264 22.86 15.64 5.43
C ASP A 264 21.63 16.57 5.51
N ASP A 265 21.81 17.76 6.06
CA ASP A 265 20.74 18.76 6.19
C ASP A 265 20.14 19.18 4.84
N SER A 266 20.88 19.07 3.72
CA SER A 266 20.38 19.39 2.40
C SER A 266 19.38 18.33 1.91
N VAL A 267 19.58 17.06 2.27
CA VAL A 267 18.60 15.98 2.01
C VAL A 267 17.32 16.23 2.81
N LYS A 268 17.46 16.58 4.11
CA LYS A 268 16.29 16.91 4.94
C LYS A 268 15.54 18.15 4.41
N ALA A 269 16.23 19.13 3.86
CA ALA A 269 15.59 20.28 3.20
C ALA A 269 14.76 19.84 1.99
N ARG A 270 15.32 19.01 1.10
CA ARG A 270 14.57 18.45 -0.04
C ARG A 270 13.38 17.57 0.39
N MET A 271 13.49 16.82 1.49
CA MET A 271 12.34 16.11 2.06
C MET A 271 11.21 17.05 2.50
N LYS A 272 11.56 18.24 3.04
CA LYS A 272 10.55 19.27 3.37
C LYS A 272 9.88 19.84 2.13
N ASP A 273 10.61 20.01 1.03
CA ASP A 273 10.04 20.46 -0.24
C ASP A 273 9.04 19.42 -0.78
N VAL A 274 9.41 18.13 -0.75
CA VAL A 274 8.50 17.03 -1.10
C VAL A 274 7.24 17.03 -0.23
N LEU A 275 7.40 17.20 1.10
CA LEU A 275 6.26 17.29 2.01
C LEU A 275 5.36 18.48 1.69
N THR A 276 5.93 19.62 1.35
CA THR A 276 5.19 20.83 0.96
C THR A 276 4.39 20.59 -0.31
N ASP A 277 5.00 20.00 -1.35
CA ASP A 277 4.33 19.66 -2.62
C ASP A 277 3.14 18.69 -2.40
N ILE A 278 3.22 17.81 -1.40
CA ILE A 278 2.11 16.94 -1.02
C ILE A 278 1.02 17.73 -0.31
N GLN A 279 1.38 18.51 0.70
CA GLN A 279 0.44 19.25 1.55
C GLN A 279 -0.35 20.32 0.79
N ASP A 280 0.27 21.01 -0.16
CA ASP A 280 -0.39 22.04 -0.98
C ASP A 280 -1.12 21.49 -2.22
N GLY A 281 -1.03 20.17 -2.45
CA GLY A 281 -1.67 19.48 -3.56
C GLY A 281 -0.92 19.58 -4.90
N THR A 282 0.27 20.14 -4.93
CA THR A 282 1.11 20.23 -6.14
C THR A 282 1.41 18.84 -6.71
N PHE A 283 1.81 17.89 -5.84
CA PHE A 283 2.03 16.50 -6.26
C PHE A 283 0.75 15.87 -6.84
N ALA A 284 -0.38 16.00 -6.16
CA ALA A 284 -1.65 15.43 -6.61
C ALA A 284 -2.07 15.98 -7.98
N LYS A 285 -1.95 17.29 -8.20
CA LYS A 285 -2.26 17.92 -9.49
C LYS A 285 -1.38 17.38 -10.61
N ARG A 286 -0.06 17.24 -10.38
CA ARG A 286 0.89 16.68 -11.36
C ARG A 286 0.52 15.24 -11.70
N TRP A 287 0.22 14.41 -10.70
CA TRP A 287 -0.15 13.02 -10.92
C TRP A 287 -1.46 12.85 -11.69
N ILE A 288 -2.48 13.64 -11.34
CA ILE A 288 -3.76 13.65 -12.07
C ILE A 288 -3.52 14.06 -13.53
N GLN A 289 -2.79 15.17 -13.76
CA GLN A 289 -2.48 15.65 -15.10
C GLN A 289 -1.70 14.61 -15.91
N GLU A 290 -0.70 13.97 -15.33
CA GLU A 290 0.09 12.91 -15.98
C GLU A 290 -0.81 11.77 -16.48
N ASN A 291 -1.80 11.38 -15.68
CA ASN A 291 -2.76 10.35 -16.07
C ASN A 291 -3.70 10.81 -17.18
N GLU A 292 -4.19 12.04 -17.13
CA GLU A 292 -5.08 12.62 -18.15
C GLU A 292 -4.38 12.83 -19.49
N THR A 293 -3.07 13.05 -19.49
CA THR A 293 -2.26 13.31 -20.70
C THR A 293 -1.58 12.07 -21.28
N GLY A 294 -1.89 10.87 -20.74
CA GLY A 294 -1.44 9.60 -21.34
C GLY A 294 -0.19 9.00 -20.74
N ARG A 295 0.29 9.49 -19.57
CA ARG A 295 1.34 8.88 -18.74
C ARG A 295 2.71 8.82 -19.41
N ALA A 296 3.08 9.84 -20.17
CA ALA A 296 4.31 9.85 -20.96
C ALA A 296 5.57 9.79 -20.07
N ASP A 297 5.65 10.65 -19.05
CA ASP A 297 6.78 10.67 -18.13
C ASP A 297 6.80 9.44 -17.23
N TYR A 298 5.65 9.01 -16.72
CA TYR A 298 5.54 7.79 -15.92
C TYR A 298 6.04 6.56 -16.67
N ASN A 299 5.63 6.39 -17.94
CA ASN A 299 6.04 5.25 -18.77
C ASN A 299 7.54 5.31 -19.08
N ARG A 300 8.08 6.49 -19.35
CA ARG A 300 9.53 6.70 -19.57
C ARG A 300 10.33 6.32 -18.32
N TYR A 301 9.98 6.81 -17.14
CA TYR A 301 10.67 6.46 -15.89
C TYR A 301 10.57 4.97 -15.58
N LYS A 302 9.42 4.35 -15.86
CA LYS A 302 9.23 2.90 -15.69
C LYS A 302 10.18 2.12 -16.60
N GLU A 303 10.33 2.52 -17.86
CA GLU A 303 11.24 1.89 -18.81
C GLU A 303 12.70 2.09 -18.43
N GLU A 304 13.10 3.32 -18.08
CA GLU A 304 14.45 3.62 -17.60
C GLU A 304 14.82 2.78 -16.38
N GLY A 305 13.91 2.66 -15.41
CA GLY A 305 14.12 1.84 -14.21
C GLY A 305 14.27 0.35 -14.53
N ALA A 306 13.42 -0.19 -15.40
CA ALA A 306 13.44 -1.58 -15.80
C ALA A 306 14.72 -1.98 -16.59
N ASN A 307 15.29 -1.04 -17.33
CA ASN A 307 16.49 -1.25 -18.14
C ASN A 307 17.80 -0.91 -17.40
N HIS A 308 17.73 -0.55 -16.13
CA HIS A 308 18.93 -0.25 -15.35
C HIS A 308 19.78 -1.51 -15.12
N GLN A 309 21.11 -1.37 -15.17
CA GLN A 309 22.05 -2.50 -15.02
C GLN A 309 21.82 -3.31 -13.75
N ILE A 310 21.42 -2.69 -12.64
CA ILE A 310 21.11 -3.37 -11.38
C ILE A 310 19.99 -4.41 -11.52
N GLU A 311 19.01 -4.17 -12.41
CA GLU A 311 17.92 -5.12 -12.66
C GLU A 311 18.40 -6.33 -13.45
N GLU A 312 19.25 -6.13 -14.47
CA GLU A 312 19.85 -7.22 -15.23
C GLU A 312 20.70 -8.12 -14.34
N VAL A 313 21.61 -7.52 -13.56
CA VAL A 313 22.47 -8.24 -12.60
C VAL A 313 21.64 -8.96 -11.55
N GLY A 314 20.66 -8.24 -10.97
CA GLY A 314 19.78 -8.78 -9.95
C GLY A 314 18.91 -9.95 -10.45
N ALA A 315 18.44 -9.91 -11.71
CA ALA A 315 17.69 -11.02 -12.28
C ALA A 315 18.52 -12.31 -12.33
N LYS A 316 19.76 -12.22 -12.83
CA LYS A 316 20.69 -13.37 -12.88
C LYS A 316 20.98 -13.93 -11.49
N LEU A 317 21.24 -13.06 -10.51
CA LEU A 317 21.55 -13.49 -9.14
C LEU A 317 20.34 -14.12 -8.43
N ARG A 318 19.13 -13.56 -8.63
CA ARG A 318 17.89 -14.13 -8.08
C ARG A 318 17.55 -15.52 -8.65
N GLU A 319 17.91 -15.80 -9.90
CA GLU A 319 17.79 -17.15 -10.47
C GLU A 319 18.70 -18.17 -9.76
N MET A 320 19.87 -17.74 -9.28
CA MET A 320 20.79 -18.57 -8.52
C MET A 320 20.36 -18.81 -7.06
N MET A 321 19.35 -18.08 -6.60
CA MET A 321 18.82 -18.12 -5.21
C MET A 321 17.32 -18.46 -5.20
N PRO A 322 16.93 -19.69 -5.58
CA PRO A 322 15.52 -20.06 -5.74
C PRO A 322 14.70 -19.90 -4.45
N PHE A 323 15.34 -20.05 -3.29
CA PHE A 323 14.71 -19.88 -1.97
C PHE A 323 14.13 -18.47 -1.75
N ILE A 324 14.61 -17.45 -2.45
CA ILE A 324 14.05 -16.07 -2.37
C ILE A 324 12.57 -16.06 -2.80
N ASN A 325 12.21 -16.95 -3.72
CA ASN A 325 10.87 -17.06 -4.31
C ASN A 325 10.07 -18.28 -3.85
N GLU A 326 10.64 -19.11 -2.96
CA GLU A 326 9.92 -20.27 -2.42
C GLU A 326 8.69 -19.82 -1.65
N GLY A 327 7.52 -20.40 -2.01
CA GLY A 327 6.23 -20.06 -1.40
C GLY A 327 5.64 -18.71 -1.83
N LYS A 328 6.30 -17.94 -2.71
CA LYS A 328 5.77 -16.66 -3.20
C LYS A 328 5.12 -16.83 -4.58
N LYS A 329 3.87 -16.37 -4.75
CA LYS A 329 3.31 -16.18 -6.09
C LYS A 329 4.21 -15.17 -6.83
N LYS A 330 4.69 -15.52 -8.04
CA LYS A 330 5.49 -14.59 -8.87
C LYS A 330 4.67 -13.33 -9.10
N VAL A 331 5.17 -12.19 -8.62
CA VAL A 331 4.66 -10.88 -9.01
C VAL A 331 5.07 -10.67 -10.46
N VAL A 332 4.12 -10.78 -11.37
CA VAL A 332 4.37 -10.45 -12.79
C VAL A 332 4.36 -8.92 -12.89
N VAL A 333 5.54 -8.34 -13.07
CA VAL A 333 5.68 -6.93 -13.43
C VAL A 333 5.11 -6.78 -14.84
N GLN A 334 3.98 -6.07 -14.95
CA GLN A 334 3.35 -5.72 -16.24
C GLN A 334 3.82 -4.36 -16.69
#